data_58e68cafd3e80abba1ddfebc5a522985
#
_entry.id   58e68cafd3e80abba1ddfebc5a522985
#
_cell.length_a   1.000
_cell.length_b   1.000
_cell.length_c   1.000
_cell.angle_alpha   90.00
_cell.angle_beta   90.00
_cell.angle_gamma   90.00
#
_symmetry.space_group_name_H-M   'P 1'
#
loop_
_entity.id
_entity.type
_entity.pdbx_description
1 polymer ?
#
loop_
_entity_poly.entity_id
_entity_poly.type
_entity_poly.pdbx_seq_one_letter_code
_entity_poly.pdbx_strand_id
1 'polypeptide(L)'
;MVRPPLTPEERLRGEQLGVMLRQARGARSIVEVATAAGMSAETLRKIETGRIATPAFFTIAALADVLDVSLDHLAVRAVPATPAMPT
;
A
#
# COMPACT_ATOMS: atom_id res chain seq x y z
N MET A 1 15.28 -10.23 -19.50
CA MET A 1 14.76 -8.85 -19.66
C MET A 1 14.88 -8.13 -18.32
N VAL A 2 15.52 -6.98 -18.36
CA VAL A 2 15.74 -6.21 -17.14
C VAL A 2 14.54 -5.30 -16.92
N ARG A 3 13.99 -5.34 -15.71
CA ARG A 3 12.93 -4.42 -15.34
C ARG A 3 13.50 -3.02 -15.18
N PRO A 4 12.85 -2.00 -15.74
CA PRO A 4 13.30 -0.63 -15.45
C PRO A 4 13.14 -0.34 -13.96
N PRO A 5 14.04 0.48 -13.41
CA PRO A 5 13.90 0.87 -12.01
C PRO A 5 12.61 1.67 -11.81
N LEU A 6 12.13 1.67 -10.57
CA LEU A 6 10.95 2.46 -10.22
C LEU A 6 11.24 3.94 -10.42
N THR A 7 10.25 4.66 -10.93
CA THR A 7 10.35 6.12 -10.99
C THR A 7 10.23 6.71 -9.60
N PRO A 8 10.70 7.94 -9.38
CA PRO A 8 10.49 8.60 -8.08
C PRO A 8 9.02 8.69 -7.69
N GLU A 9 8.13 8.90 -8.66
CA GLU A 9 6.70 8.96 -8.38
C GLU A 9 6.16 7.61 -7.92
N GLU A 10 6.59 6.54 -8.56
CA GLU A 10 6.17 5.19 -8.16
C GLU A 10 6.66 4.87 -6.75
N ARG A 11 7.89 5.25 -6.44
CA ARG A 11 8.46 5.02 -5.12
C ARG A 11 7.70 5.81 -4.06
N LEU A 12 7.42 7.06 -4.32
CA LEU A 12 6.68 7.91 -3.40
C LEU A 12 5.27 7.37 -3.18
N ARG A 13 4.61 6.92 -4.25
CA ARG A 13 3.28 6.34 -4.15
C ARG A 13 3.28 5.11 -3.25
N GLY A 14 4.30 4.26 -3.38
CA GLY A 14 4.43 3.10 -2.53
C GLY A 14 4.63 3.46 -1.07
N GLU A 15 5.42 4.49 -0.79
CA GLU A 15 5.62 4.99 0.57
C GLU A 15 4.34 5.53 1.15
N GLN A 16 3.59 6.31 0.37
CA GLN A 16 2.31 6.87 0.81
C GLN A 16 1.30 5.77 1.10
N LEU A 17 1.23 4.77 0.23
CA LEU A 17 0.36 3.62 0.45
C LEU A 17 0.72 2.91 1.74
N GLY A 18 2.01 2.71 1.99
CA GLY A 18 2.47 2.05 3.20
C GLY A 18 2.06 2.80 4.45
N VAL A 19 2.19 4.12 4.45
CA VAL A 19 1.78 4.97 5.58
C VAL A 19 0.29 4.83 5.82
N MET A 20 -0.51 4.85 4.76
CA MET A 20 -1.96 4.75 4.90
C MET A 20 -2.37 3.40 5.49
N LEU A 21 -1.74 2.33 5.04
CA LEU A 21 -2.03 0.99 5.56
C LEU A 21 -1.63 0.86 7.01
N ARG A 22 -0.50 1.42 7.38
CA ARG A 22 -0.05 1.41 8.77
C ARG A 22 -1.02 2.18 9.66
N GLN A 23 -1.49 3.33 9.22
CA GLN A 23 -2.45 4.12 9.98
C GLN A 23 -3.78 3.37 10.12
N ALA A 24 -4.22 2.73 9.06
CA ALA A 24 -5.47 1.95 9.09
C ALA A 24 -5.34 0.75 10.02
N ARG A 25 -4.14 0.15 10.11
CA ARG A 25 -3.91 -0.97 11.02
C ARG A 25 -4.05 -0.55 12.48
N GLY A 26 -3.63 0.66 12.80
CA GLY A 26 -3.79 1.21 14.14
C GLY A 26 -3.09 0.36 15.19
N ALA A 27 -3.81 -0.01 16.23
CA ALA A 27 -3.26 -0.77 17.36
C ALA A 27 -3.17 -2.27 17.09
N ARG A 28 -3.71 -2.74 15.97
CA ARG A 28 -3.65 -4.17 15.63
C ARG A 28 -2.22 -4.54 15.23
N SER A 29 -1.79 -5.74 15.59
CA SER A 29 -0.42 -6.15 15.28
C SER A 29 -0.26 -6.46 13.79
N ILE A 30 1.00 -6.37 13.32
CA ILE A 30 1.31 -6.75 11.94
C ILE A 30 0.97 -8.22 11.70
N VAL A 31 1.28 -9.09 12.67
CA VAL A 31 1.02 -10.52 12.53
C VAL A 31 -0.49 -10.77 12.41
N GLU A 32 -1.28 -10.10 13.22
CA GLU A 32 -2.73 -10.27 13.21
C GLU A 32 -3.32 -9.87 11.86
N VAL A 33 -2.96 -8.71 11.37
CA VAL A 33 -3.50 -8.20 10.10
C VAL A 33 -2.99 -9.02 8.92
N ALA A 34 -1.71 -9.35 8.91
CA ALA A 34 -1.14 -10.16 7.82
C ALA A 34 -1.80 -11.53 7.76
N THR A 35 -1.99 -12.18 8.91
CA THR A 35 -2.65 -13.48 8.97
C THR A 35 -4.07 -13.40 8.42
N ALA A 36 -4.81 -12.38 8.83
CA ALA A 36 -6.18 -12.20 8.36
C ALA A 36 -6.24 -11.94 6.86
N ALA A 37 -5.22 -11.28 6.31
CA ALA A 37 -5.15 -10.97 4.88
C ALA A 37 -4.49 -12.07 4.05
N GLY A 38 -4.03 -13.15 4.69
CA GLY A 38 -3.46 -14.28 3.98
C GLY A 38 -2.02 -14.05 3.50
N MET A 39 -1.24 -13.25 4.20
CA MET A 39 0.14 -12.98 3.83
C MET A 39 1.05 -13.09 5.06
N SER A 40 2.36 -13.10 4.82
CA SER A 40 3.31 -13.12 5.92
C SER A 40 3.44 -11.73 6.56
N ALA A 41 3.80 -11.73 7.85
CA ALA A 41 4.06 -10.47 8.56
C ALA A 41 5.19 -9.69 7.89
N GLU A 42 6.19 -10.39 7.36
CA GLU A 42 7.30 -9.72 6.69
C GLU A 42 6.83 -9.01 5.43
N THR A 43 5.95 -9.64 4.65
CA THR A 43 5.39 -9.00 3.45
C THR A 43 4.64 -7.73 3.83
N LEU A 44 3.80 -7.79 4.85
CA LEU A 44 3.06 -6.60 5.27
C LEU A 44 4.02 -5.51 5.75
N ARG A 45 5.05 -5.87 6.50
CA ARG A 45 6.04 -4.89 6.96
C ARG A 45 6.73 -4.20 5.79
N LYS A 46 7.07 -4.96 4.74
CA LYS A 46 7.70 -4.38 3.55
C LYS A 46 6.76 -3.44 2.81
N ILE A 47 5.48 -3.76 2.78
CA ILE A 47 4.48 -2.87 2.17
C ILE A 47 4.35 -1.59 2.97
N GLU A 48 4.23 -1.70 4.29
CA GLU A 48 4.05 -0.52 5.16
C GLU A 48 5.24 0.42 5.16
N THR A 49 6.43 -0.11 4.93
CA THR A 49 7.65 0.71 4.90
C THR A 49 8.01 1.17 3.50
N GLY A 50 7.20 0.84 2.50
CA GLY A 50 7.45 1.25 1.13
C GLY A 50 8.50 0.44 0.39
N ARG A 51 9.02 -0.62 1.00
CA ARG A 51 10.03 -1.47 0.35
C ARG A 51 9.45 -2.25 -0.83
N ILE A 52 8.16 -2.56 -0.76
CA ILE A 52 7.42 -3.08 -1.90
C ILE A 52 6.57 -1.93 -2.40
N ALA A 53 7.04 -1.24 -3.43
CA ALA A 53 6.38 -0.02 -3.90
C ALA A 53 5.12 -0.30 -4.70
N THR A 54 5.07 -1.44 -5.36
CA THR A 54 3.93 -1.80 -6.21
C THR A 54 3.42 -3.19 -5.84
N PRO A 55 2.73 -3.32 -4.68
CA PRO A 55 2.18 -4.61 -4.29
C PRO A 55 1.15 -5.09 -5.30
N ALA A 56 0.97 -6.40 -5.36
CA ALA A 56 -0.02 -6.98 -6.23
C ALA A 56 -1.42 -6.51 -5.85
N PHE A 57 -2.28 -6.36 -6.86
CA PHE A 57 -3.63 -5.86 -6.64
C PHE A 57 -4.39 -6.68 -5.59
N PHE A 58 -4.37 -8.00 -5.71
CA PHE A 58 -5.14 -8.83 -4.78
C PHE A 58 -4.58 -8.82 -3.36
N THR A 59 -3.29 -8.56 -3.22
CA THR A 59 -2.70 -8.36 -1.89
C THR A 59 -3.28 -7.11 -1.24
N ILE A 60 -3.36 -6.02 -1.99
CA ILE A 60 -3.92 -4.76 -1.48
C ILE A 60 -5.41 -4.89 -1.26
N ALA A 61 -6.13 -5.60 -2.14
CA ALA A 61 -7.56 -5.81 -1.97
C ALA A 61 -7.86 -6.57 -0.67
N ALA A 62 -7.05 -7.60 -0.36
CA ALA A 62 -7.20 -8.35 0.88
C ALA A 62 -6.94 -7.47 2.10
N LEU A 63 -5.91 -6.63 2.05
CA LEU A 63 -5.62 -5.70 3.15
C LEU A 63 -6.74 -4.68 3.33
N ALA A 64 -7.25 -4.14 2.22
CA ALA A 64 -8.34 -3.17 2.29
C ALA A 64 -9.57 -3.77 2.96
N ASP A 65 -9.87 -5.02 2.65
CA ASP A 65 -10.99 -5.72 3.25
C ASP A 65 -10.79 -5.92 4.76
N VAL A 66 -9.62 -6.42 5.15
CA VAL A 66 -9.30 -6.67 6.56
C VAL A 66 -9.30 -5.38 7.38
N LEU A 67 -8.79 -4.29 6.80
CA LEU A 67 -8.66 -3.02 7.48
C LEU A 67 -9.90 -2.14 7.33
N ASP A 68 -10.87 -2.59 6.55
CA ASP A 68 -12.12 -1.87 6.32
C ASP A 68 -11.89 -0.48 5.71
N VAL A 69 -11.04 -0.42 4.70
CA VAL A 69 -10.80 0.80 3.94
C VAL A 69 -11.11 0.54 2.47
N SER A 70 -11.50 1.58 1.75
CA SER A 70 -11.84 1.42 0.34
C SER A 70 -10.59 1.46 -0.53
N LEU A 71 -10.60 0.65 -1.57
CA LEU A 71 -9.51 0.68 -2.56
C LEU A 71 -9.42 2.04 -3.24
N ASP A 72 -10.56 2.66 -3.51
CA ASP A 72 -10.60 3.99 -4.11
C ASP A 72 -9.89 5.01 -3.23
N HIS A 73 -10.13 4.95 -1.93
CA HIS A 73 -9.49 5.85 -0.98
C HIS A 73 -7.98 5.66 -0.99
N LEU A 74 -7.53 4.41 -0.98
CA LEU A 74 -6.10 4.12 -1.04
C LEU A 74 -5.48 4.61 -2.33
N ALA A 75 -6.15 4.40 -3.45
CA ALA A 75 -5.64 4.80 -4.75
C ALA A 75 -5.50 6.31 -4.86
N VAL A 76 -6.53 7.04 -4.42
CA VAL A 76 -6.53 8.51 -4.54
C VAL A 76 -5.50 9.14 -3.61
N ARG A 77 -5.43 8.67 -2.37
CA ARG A 77 -4.54 9.27 -1.37
C ARG A 77 -3.09 8.89 -1.56
N ALA A 78 -2.83 7.71 -2.13
CA ALA A 78 -1.46 7.27 -2.36
C ALA A 78 -0.81 7.94 -3.56
N VAL A 79 -1.60 8.54 -4.45
CA VAL A 79 -1.05 9.25 -5.59
C VAL A 79 -0.46 10.57 -5.11
N PRO A 80 0.80 10.89 -5.47
CA PRO A 80 1.36 12.19 -5.11
C PRO A 80 0.48 13.31 -5.63
N ALA A 81 0.43 14.41 -4.89
CA ALA A 81 -0.36 15.55 -5.30
C ALA A 81 0.15 16.03 -6.66
N THR A 82 -0.64 15.81 -7.68
CA THR A 82 -0.35 16.35 -8.99
C THR A 82 -1.13 17.63 -9.15
N PRO A 83 -0.60 18.58 -9.94
CA PRO A 83 -1.41 19.74 -10.28
C PRO A 83 -2.75 19.26 -10.82
N ALA A 84 -3.81 19.95 -10.46
CA ALA A 84 -5.13 19.56 -10.92
C ALA A 84 -5.08 19.39 -12.43
N MET A 85 -5.44 18.21 -12.86
CA MET A 85 -5.50 17.95 -14.28
C MET A 85 -6.57 18.82 -14.87
N PRO A 86 -6.24 19.64 -15.86
CA PRO A 86 -7.30 20.35 -16.55
C PRO A 86 -8.20 19.32 -17.22
N THR A 87 -9.41 19.41 -16.94
CA THR A 87 -10.38 18.54 -17.59
C THR A 87 -10.67 19.03 -18.98
#